data_f9c094ffdaf28078db5b3229ba5f3da3
#
_entry.id   f9c094ffdaf28078db5b3229ba5f3da3
#
_cell.length_a   1.000
_cell.length_b   1.000
_cell.length_c   1.000
_cell.angle_alpha   90.00
_cell.angle_beta   90.00
_cell.angle_gamma   90.00
#
_symmetry.space_group_name_H-M   'P 1'
#
loop_
_entity.id
_entity.type
_entity.pdbx_description
1 polymer ?
#
loop_
_entity_poly.entity_id
_entity_poly.type
_entity_poly.pdbx_seq_one_letter_code
_entity_poly.pdbx_strand_id
1 'polypeptide(L)'
;MLEFPLINDTSRKIIHIDMDAFFAQVEMRDDPSLKDKPVIIGNDPRKTGGRGVVSTCNYEARKYGVHSAMSSKEAYERCPNAVFISGNYSHYREVGMQIREIFKCYTDLVEPMSIDEAYLDVTTNKLGIKSAVKVAKLIQYDIWQELHLTCSAGVSYNKFIAKLASDFQKPAGLTVVLPEEAQEFLKKLPIAKFHGVGKKSVERLHDMDIYTGADLLKISEITLIDRFGRFGFDLFRKARGISNSPVKPNRVRKSIGSERTYGKLLYSEDDIKAELTKNAKQVAESAQKAKKVGRIIVIKVRYSDFSTLTKRMTLDKSTQDFDTIDRISHSIFDQLEEN
;
A
#
# COMPACT_ATOMS: atom_id res chain seq x y z
N MET A 1 -7.25 34.70 -15.38
CA MET A 1 -7.26 33.52 -14.50
C MET A 1 -6.64 32.39 -15.30
N LEU A 2 -5.62 31.70 -14.80
CA LEU A 2 -5.02 30.56 -15.50
C LEU A 2 -5.96 29.38 -15.36
N GLU A 3 -6.65 29.01 -16.43
CA GLU A 3 -7.45 27.78 -16.50
C GLU A 3 -6.57 26.63 -17.00
N PHE A 4 -6.44 25.59 -16.21
CA PHE A 4 -5.75 24.37 -16.63
C PHE A 4 -6.70 23.49 -17.42
N PRO A 5 -6.36 23.10 -18.66
CA PRO A 5 -7.26 22.29 -19.49
C PRO A 5 -7.54 20.93 -18.83
N LEU A 6 -8.81 20.54 -18.85
CA LEU A 6 -9.28 19.24 -18.36
C LEU A 6 -9.13 18.16 -19.46
N ILE A 7 -7.89 17.79 -19.73
CA ILE A 7 -7.59 16.74 -20.71
C ILE A 7 -7.77 15.38 -20.04
N ASN A 8 -8.64 14.54 -20.59
CA ASN A 8 -8.88 13.19 -20.12
C ASN A 8 -8.53 12.17 -21.22
N ASP A 9 -7.46 11.42 -21.01
CA ASP A 9 -7.07 10.33 -21.90
C ASP A 9 -7.87 9.07 -21.56
N THR A 10 -8.87 8.77 -22.38
CA THR A 10 -9.73 7.59 -22.26
C THR A 10 -9.36 6.46 -23.21
N SER A 11 -8.27 6.62 -23.97
CA SER A 11 -7.83 5.63 -24.98
C SER A 11 -7.18 4.38 -24.39
N ARG A 12 -6.67 4.50 -23.15
CA ARG A 12 -5.92 3.42 -22.48
C ARG A 12 -6.84 2.34 -21.92
N LYS A 13 -6.26 1.15 -21.74
CA LYS A 13 -6.91 0.00 -21.12
C LYS A 13 -6.07 -0.44 -19.93
N ILE A 14 -6.50 -0.02 -18.76
CA ILE A 14 -5.78 -0.26 -17.50
C ILE A 14 -6.51 -1.31 -16.68
N ILE A 15 -5.77 -2.31 -16.22
CA ILE A 15 -6.24 -3.30 -15.26
C ILE A 15 -5.52 -3.04 -13.95
N HIS A 16 -6.25 -3.04 -12.84
CA HIS A 16 -5.68 -3.16 -11.51
C HIS A 16 -6.00 -4.55 -10.96
N ILE A 17 -4.98 -5.31 -10.58
CA ILE A 17 -5.10 -6.61 -9.92
C ILE A 17 -4.71 -6.45 -8.45
N ASP A 18 -5.50 -7.04 -7.57
CA ASP A 18 -5.30 -7.02 -6.12
C ASP A 18 -5.63 -8.41 -5.56
N MET A 19 -4.66 -9.08 -4.96
CA MET A 19 -4.84 -10.42 -4.43
C MET A 19 -5.75 -10.39 -3.20
N ASP A 20 -6.72 -11.30 -3.15
CA ASP A 20 -7.68 -11.32 -2.06
C ASP A 20 -7.05 -11.87 -0.77
N ALA A 21 -7.00 -11.06 0.30
CA ALA A 21 -6.45 -11.45 1.61
C ALA A 21 -5.10 -12.20 1.49
N PHE A 22 -4.18 -11.69 0.68
CA PHE A 22 -3.03 -12.38 0.09
C PHE A 22 -2.29 -13.32 1.05
N PHE A 23 -1.74 -12.80 2.15
CA PHE A 23 -0.95 -13.63 3.06
C PHE A 23 -1.79 -14.75 3.69
N ALA A 24 -3.04 -14.45 4.05
CA ALA A 24 -3.94 -15.43 4.61
C ALA A 24 -4.30 -16.53 3.59
N GLN A 25 -4.49 -16.17 2.31
CA GLN A 25 -4.72 -17.17 1.26
C GLN A 25 -3.51 -18.07 1.05
N VAL A 26 -2.29 -17.51 1.07
CA VAL A 26 -1.06 -18.32 0.93
C VAL A 26 -0.98 -19.34 2.06
N GLU A 27 -1.18 -18.92 3.32
CA GLU A 27 -1.19 -19.87 4.45
C GLU A 27 -2.29 -20.93 4.33
N MET A 28 -3.51 -20.55 3.95
CA MET A 28 -4.63 -21.47 3.77
C MET A 28 -4.43 -22.46 2.60
N ARG A 29 -3.72 -22.04 1.55
CA ARG A 29 -3.33 -22.88 0.44
C ARG A 29 -2.32 -23.94 0.89
N ASP A 30 -1.32 -23.50 1.66
CA ASP A 30 -0.20 -24.35 2.08
C ASP A 30 -0.57 -25.25 3.26
N ASP A 31 -1.54 -24.84 4.09
CA ASP A 31 -2.14 -25.66 5.16
C ASP A 31 -3.67 -25.77 5.01
N PRO A 32 -4.16 -26.83 4.37
CA PRO A 32 -5.61 -27.06 4.20
C PRO A 32 -6.40 -27.20 5.52
N SER A 33 -5.74 -27.42 6.65
CA SER A 33 -6.41 -27.47 7.97
C SER A 33 -6.98 -26.12 8.41
N LEU A 34 -6.55 -25.03 7.76
CA LEU A 34 -7.02 -23.66 7.98
C LEU A 34 -8.29 -23.32 7.20
N LYS A 35 -8.72 -24.21 6.31
CA LYS A 35 -9.93 -24.01 5.53
C LYS A 35 -11.13 -23.81 6.47
N ASP A 36 -11.97 -22.87 6.13
CA ASP A 36 -13.19 -22.50 6.85
C ASP A 36 -12.97 -21.96 8.28
N LYS A 37 -11.72 -21.75 8.70
CA LYS A 37 -11.39 -21.11 9.97
C LYS A 37 -11.10 -19.61 9.78
N PRO A 38 -11.42 -18.75 10.77
CA PRO A 38 -10.90 -17.39 10.79
C PRO A 38 -9.39 -17.42 10.96
N VAL A 39 -8.65 -16.85 9.98
CA VAL A 39 -7.17 -16.78 9.97
C VAL A 39 -6.73 -15.35 10.01
N ILE A 40 -5.83 -15.03 10.93
CA ILE A 40 -5.25 -13.70 11.12
C ILE A 40 -3.73 -13.81 11.00
N ILE A 41 -3.16 -13.06 10.08
CA ILE A 41 -1.70 -12.95 9.95
C ILE A 41 -1.23 -11.82 10.85
N GLY A 42 -0.51 -12.21 11.89
CA GLY A 42 -0.02 -11.31 12.94
C GLY A 42 0.41 -12.10 14.17
N ASN A 43 1.04 -11.41 15.11
CA ASN A 43 1.45 -12.05 16.37
C ASN A 43 0.23 -12.36 17.24
N ASP A 44 0.22 -13.58 17.81
CA ASP A 44 -0.80 -14.01 18.74
C ASP A 44 -0.72 -13.18 20.04
N PRO A 45 -1.75 -12.39 20.40
CA PRO A 45 -1.73 -11.53 21.57
C PRO A 45 -1.63 -12.30 22.89
N ARG A 46 -2.04 -13.55 22.93
CA ARG A 46 -1.91 -14.44 24.11
C ARG A 46 -0.45 -14.75 24.42
N LYS A 47 0.41 -14.77 23.38
CA LYS A 47 1.85 -15.05 23.49
C LYS A 47 2.69 -13.80 23.68
N THR A 48 2.17 -12.63 23.27
CA THR A 48 2.92 -11.36 23.22
C THR A 48 2.47 -10.35 24.28
N GLY A 49 1.62 -10.75 25.22
CA GLY A 49 1.06 -9.83 26.21
C GLY A 49 0.18 -8.74 25.57
N GLY A 50 -0.60 -9.09 24.56
CA GLY A 50 -1.53 -8.19 23.87
C GLY A 50 -0.91 -7.39 22.73
N ARG A 51 0.40 -7.53 22.46
CA ARG A 51 1.10 -6.76 21.42
C ARG A 51 1.02 -7.42 20.07
N GLY A 52 1.01 -6.60 19.05
CA GLY A 52 0.98 -7.01 17.64
C GLY A 52 -0.03 -6.22 16.84
N VAL A 53 0.07 -6.35 15.54
CA VAL A 53 -0.82 -5.71 14.57
C VAL A 53 -1.21 -6.76 13.53
N VAL A 54 -2.45 -6.74 13.12
CA VAL A 54 -2.96 -7.56 12.02
C VAL A 54 -2.36 -7.06 10.71
N SER A 55 -1.55 -7.91 10.05
CA SER A 55 -1.05 -7.61 8.71
C SER A 55 -2.17 -7.76 7.68
N THR A 56 -2.86 -8.90 7.72
CA THR A 56 -4.09 -9.17 6.97
C THR A 56 -4.88 -10.29 7.65
N CYS A 57 -6.10 -10.53 7.20
CA CYS A 57 -6.91 -11.65 7.65
C CYS A 57 -7.81 -12.16 6.51
N ASN A 58 -8.22 -13.41 6.60
CA ASN A 58 -9.12 -14.00 5.62
C ASN A 58 -10.56 -13.47 5.76
N TYR A 59 -11.42 -13.80 4.81
CA TYR A 59 -12.80 -13.30 4.79
C TYR A 59 -13.63 -13.85 5.96
N GLU A 60 -13.30 -15.04 6.49
CA GLU A 60 -13.97 -15.57 7.68
C GLU A 60 -13.70 -14.67 8.91
N ALA A 61 -12.45 -14.26 9.13
CA ALA A 61 -12.13 -13.32 10.21
C ALA A 61 -12.74 -11.91 9.98
N ARG A 62 -12.86 -11.47 8.73
CA ARG A 62 -13.49 -10.18 8.38
C ARG A 62 -14.97 -10.12 8.74
N LYS A 63 -15.68 -11.24 8.78
CA LYS A 63 -17.08 -11.30 9.25
C LYS A 63 -17.24 -10.82 10.70
N TYR A 64 -16.19 -10.95 11.51
CA TYR A 64 -16.12 -10.44 12.88
C TYR A 64 -15.61 -9.00 12.99
N GLY A 65 -15.47 -8.31 11.85
CA GLY A 65 -14.97 -6.93 11.80
C GLY A 65 -13.45 -6.81 12.00
N VAL A 66 -12.71 -7.91 11.87
CA VAL A 66 -11.23 -7.87 11.89
C VAL A 66 -10.72 -7.33 10.56
N HIS A 67 -9.71 -6.46 10.59
CA HIS A 67 -9.12 -5.84 9.40
C HIS A 67 -7.62 -5.54 9.60
N SER A 68 -6.92 -5.30 8.50
CA SER A 68 -5.50 -4.88 8.51
C SER A 68 -5.30 -3.62 9.34
N ALA A 69 -4.14 -3.54 9.98
CA ALA A 69 -3.73 -2.48 10.90
C ALA A 69 -4.49 -2.42 12.26
N MET A 70 -5.44 -3.32 12.51
CA MET A 70 -6.06 -3.49 13.83
C MET A 70 -5.04 -4.05 14.81
N SER A 71 -5.12 -3.70 16.11
CA SER A 71 -4.28 -4.34 17.12
C SER A 71 -4.61 -5.84 17.25
N SER A 72 -3.60 -6.67 17.47
CA SER A 72 -3.83 -8.12 17.65
C SER A 72 -4.74 -8.41 18.85
N LYS A 73 -4.66 -7.58 19.90
CA LYS A 73 -5.54 -7.68 21.08
C LYS A 73 -7.01 -7.46 20.70
N GLU A 74 -7.32 -6.36 20.02
CA GLU A 74 -8.66 -6.07 19.54
C GLU A 74 -9.18 -7.13 18.57
N ALA A 75 -8.31 -7.61 17.65
CA ALA A 75 -8.68 -8.67 16.73
C ALA A 75 -9.05 -9.97 17.44
N TYR A 76 -8.33 -10.32 18.51
CA TYR A 76 -8.65 -11.46 19.36
C TYR A 76 -9.96 -11.27 20.13
N GLU A 77 -10.20 -10.09 20.69
CA GLU A 77 -11.45 -9.76 21.39
C GLU A 77 -12.66 -9.89 20.47
N ARG A 78 -12.52 -9.50 19.19
CA ARG A 78 -13.59 -9.63 18.17
C ARG A 78 -13.77 -11.05 17.67
N CYS A 79 -12.70 -11.81 17.53
CA CYS A 79 -12.70 -13.17 16.99
C CYS A 79 -11.82 -14.11 17.84
N PRO A 80 -12.28 -14.54 19.03
CA PRO A 80 -11.49 -15.36 19.96
C PRO A 80 -11.07 -16.72 19.38
N ASN A 81 -11.83 -17.24 18.43
CA ASN A 81 -11.58 -18.54 17.78
C ASN A 81 -10.63 -18.43 16.58
N ALA A 82 -10.10 -17.25 16.29
CA ALA A 82 -9.19 -17.07 15.17
C ALA A 82 -7.86 -17.78 15.39
N VAL A 83 -7.34 -18.33 14.30
CA VAL A 83 -5.98 -18.85 14.23
C VAL A 83 -5.05 -17.70 13.90
N PHE A 84 -4.12 -17.38 14.81
CA PHE A 84 -3.08 -16.39 14.59
C PHE A 84 -1.83 -17.06 14.05
N ILE A 85 -1.32 -16.56 12.92
CA ILE A 85 -0.12 -17.06 12.24
C ILE A 85 0.88 -15.91 12.14
N SER A 86 2.09 -16.13 12.65
CA SER A 86 3.21 -15.24 12.40
C SER A 86 3.60 -15.34 10.94
N GLY A 87 3.49 -14.22 10.19
CA GLY A 87 3.66 -14.25 8.74
C GLY A 87 5.07 -14.61 8.29
N ASN A 88 5.17 -15.43 7.24
CA ASN A 88 6.40 -15.74 6.53
C ASN A 88 6.59 -14.81 5.33
N TYR A 89 7.15 -13.62 5.59
CA TYR A 89 7.25 -12.57 4.56
C TYR A 89 8.15 -12.96 3.38
N SER A 90 9.17 -13.78 3.59
CA SER A 90 10.03 -14.28 2.49
C SER A 90 9.25 -15.14 1.52
N HIS A 91 8.44 -16.06 2.05
CA HIS A 91 7.58 -16.91 1.25
C HIS A 91 6.50 -16.11 0.50
N TYR A 92 5.85 -15.14 1.15
CA TYR A 92 4.89 -14.27 0.46
C TYR A 92 5.53 -13.49 -0.68
N ARG A 93 6.79 -13.08 -0.50
CA ARG A 93 7.55 -12.40 -1.57
C ARG A 93 7.81 -13.32 -2.76
N GLU A 94 8.14 -14.58 -2.52
CA GLU A 94 8.34 -15.58 -3.58
C GLU A 94 7.06 -15.79 -4.37
N VAL A 95 5.92 -15.98 -3.69
CA VAL A 95 4.61 -16.08 -4.34
C VAL A 95 4.26 -14.80 -5.10
N GLY A 96 4.54 -13.63 -4.53
CA GLY A 96 4.33 -12.35 -5.21
C GLY A 96 5.20 -12.18 -6.47
N MET A 97 6.40 -12.78 -6.51
CA MET A 97 7.21 -12.82 -7.74
C MET A 97 6.57 -13.72 -8.80
N GLN A 98 6.05 -14.89 -8.43
CA GLN A 98 5.33 -15.79 -9.35
C GLN A 98 4.12 -15.09 -9.97
N ILE A 99 3.33 -14.37 -9.16
CA ILE A 99 2.19 -13.56 -9.66
C ILE A 99 2.66 -12.54 -10.70
N ARG A 100 3.80 -11.87 -10.46
CA ARG A 100 4.34 -10.88 -11.41
C ARG A 100 4.79 -11.52 -12.72
N GLU A 101 5.32 -12.74 -12.70
CA GLU A 101 5.66 -13.46 -13.94
C GLU A 101 4.40 -13.75 -14.76
N ILE A 102 3.29 -14.13 -14.13
CA ILE A 102 2.00 -14.27 -14.81
C ILE A 102 1.59 -12.95 -15.49
N PHE A 103 1.69 -11.80 -14.80
CA PHE A 103 1.37 -10.50 -15.40
C PHE A 103 2.21 -10.20 -16.63
N LYS A 104 3.50 -10.54 -16.60
CA LYS A 104 4.44 -10.32 -17.71
C LYS A 104 4.13 -11.16 -18.94
N CYS A 105 3.38 -12.25 -18.82
CA CYS A 105 2.89 -13.00 -19.97
C CYS A 105 1.94 -12.15 -20.83
N TYR A 106 1.28 -11.15 -20.26
CA TYR A 106 0.30 -10.31 -20.91
C TYR A 106 0.85 -8.96 -21.36
N THR A 107 1.69 -8.30 -20.56
CA THR A 107 2.26 -6.99 -20.89
C THR A 107 3.56 -6.75 -20.13
N ASP A 108 4.46 -5.94 -20.70
CA ASP A 108 5.65 -5.45 -20.01
C ASP A 108 5.37 -4.18 -19.18
N LEU A 109 4.21 -3.55 -19.42
CA LEU A 109 3.78 -2.36 -18.68
C LEU A 109 3.06 -2.77 -17.39
N VAL A 110 3.83 -3.29 -16.44
CA VAL A 110 3.36 -3.69 -15.10
C VAL A 110 3.98 -2.77 -14.05
N GLU A 111 3.16 -2.05 -13.30
CA GLU A 111 3.58 -1.20 -12.18
C GLU A 111 3.17 -1.86 -10.85
N PRO A 112 4.09 -2.54 -10.15
CA PRO A 112 3.81 -3.07 -8.82
C PRO A 112 3.62 -1.95 -7.81
N MET A 113 2.51 -1.99 -7.08
CA MET A 113 2.23 -1.05 -5.99
C MET A 113 2.66 -1.62 -4.64
N SER A 114 2.44 -2.92 -4.46
CA SER A 114 2.84 -3.70 -3.29
C SER A 114 3.35 -5.08 -3.72
N ILE A 115 3.36 -6.02 -2.80
CA ILE A 115 3.71 -7.43 -3.07
C ILE A 115 2.55 -8.16 -3.76
N ASP A 116 1.32 -7.69 -3.57
CA ASP A 116 0.05 -8.33 -3.90
C ASP A 116 -0.83 -7.54 -4.88
N GLU A 117 -0.42 -6.33 -5.26
CA GLU A 117 -1.19 -5.53 -6.21
C GLU A 117 -0.32 -4.86 -7.28
N ALA A 118 -0.88 -4.71 -8.47
CA ALA A 118 -0.24 -4.05 -9.60
C ALA A 118 -1.25 -3.40 -10.54
N TYR A 119 -0.79 -2.35 -11.24
CA TYR A 119 -1.43 -1.84 -12.45
C TYR A 119 -0.78 -2.47 -13.67
N LEU A 120 -1.61 -2.83 -14.65
CA LEU A 120 -1.21 -3.33 -15.96
C LEU A 120 -1.80 -2.41 -17.04
N ASP A 121 -0.98 -1.92 -17.94
CA ASP A 121 -1.47 -1.31 -19.16
C ASP A 121 -1.51 -2.37 -20.26
N VAL A 122 -2.71 -2.72 -20.67
CA VAL A 122 -2.99 -3.73 -21.70
C VAL A 122 -3.56 -3.13 -22.99
N THR A 123 -3.39 -1.82 -23.17
CA THR A 123 -3.79 -1.10 -24.38
C THR A 123 -3.22 -1.79 -25.60
N THR A 124 -1.92 -2.11 -25.55
CA THR A 124 -1.24 -3.03 -26.46
C THR A 124 -0.67 -4.15 -25.60
N ASN A 125 -1.19 -5.37 -25.77
CA ASN A 125 -0.74 -6.52 -24.99
C ASN A 125 -0.10 -7.59 -25.89
N LYS A 126 0.70 -8.48 -25.29
CA LYS A 126 1.51 -9.50 -25.99
C LYS A 126 0.68 -10.51 -26.77
N LEU A 127 -0.56 -10.73 -26.36
CA LEU A 127 -1.45 -11.72 -26.98
C LEU A 127 -2.35 -11.12 -28.07
N GLY A 128 -2.25 -9.81 -28.34
CA GLY A 128 -3.09 -9.12 -29.33
C GLY A 128 -4.59 -9.10 -28.98
N ILE A 129 -4.94 -9.34 -27.72
CA ILE A 129 -6.33 -9.40 -27.25
C ILE A 129 -6.89 -7.98 -27.13
N LYS A 130 -7.92 -7.65 -27.92
CA LYS A 130 -8.53 -6.31 -27.93
C LYS A 130 -9.29 -5.96 -26.64
N SER A 131 -9.85 -6.96 -25.95
CA SER A 131 -10.68 -6.77 -24.75
C SER A 131 -9.84 -6.85 -23.48
N ALA A 132 -9.71 -5.75 -22.74
CA ALA A 132 -9.07 -5.73 -21.43
C ALA A 132 -9.81 -6.60 -20.40
N VAL A 133 -11.12 -6.71 -20.52
CA VAL A 133 -11.95 -7.60 -19.66
C VAL A 133 -11.55 -9.06 -19.88
N LYS A 134 -11.33 -9.46 -21.14
CA LYS A 134 -10.87 -10.82 -21.45
C LYS A 134 -9.47 -11.06 -20.88
N VAL A 135 -8.57 -10.09 -21.00
CA VAL A 135 -7.21 -10.18 -20.41
C VAL A 135 -7.29 -10.31 -18.89
N ALA A 136 -8.11 -9.51 -18.22
CA ALA A 136 -8.28 -9.60 -16.75
C ALA A 136 -8.79 -10.98 -16.31
N LYS A 137 -9.78 -11.54 -17.01
CA LYS A 137 -10.29 -12.89 -16.74
C LYS A 137 -9.24 -13.98 -16.95
N LEU A 138 -8.42 -13.86 -17.98
CA LEU A 138 -7.32 -14.80 -18.22
C LEU A 138 -6.27 -14.71 -17.11
N ILE A 139 -5.90 -13.50 -16.68
CA ILE A 139 -4.99 -13.32 -15.54
C ILE A 139 -5.55 -13.95 -14.26
N GLN A 140 -6.83 -13.74 -13.94
CA GLN A 140 -7.48 -14.36 -12.78
C GLN A 140 -7.48 -15.89 -12.91
N TYR A 141 -7.73 -16.41 -14.09
CA TYR A 141 -7.70 -17.85 -14.38
C TYR A 141 -6.29 -18.42 -14.20
N ASP A 142 -5.26 -17.82 -14.78
CA ASP A 142 -3.88 -18.30 -14.68
C ASP A 142 -3.36 -18.27 -13.23
N ILE A 143 -3.67 -17.19 -12.47
CA ILE A 143 -3.35 -17.14 -11.03
C ILE A 143 -3.98 -18.30 -10.29
N TRP A 144 -5.25 -18.63 -10.59
CA TRP A 144 -5.91 -19.77 -9.96
C TRP A 144 -5.30 -21.10 -10.38
N GLN A 145 -5.03 -21.31 -11.67
CA GLN A 145 -4.47 -22.55 -12.19
C GLN A 145 -3.06 -22.82 -11.68
N GLU A 146 -2.21 -21.78 -11.65
CA GLU A 146 -0.81 -21.96 -11.30
C GLU A 146 -0.55 -21.87 -9.79
N LEU A 147 -1.30 -21.02 -9.08
CA LEU A 147 -0.99 -20.69 -7.68
C LEU A 147 -2.11 -21.05 -6.70
N HIS A 148 -3.28 -21.45 -7.19
CA HIS A 148 -4.49 -21.72 -6.38
C HIS A 148 -4.86 -20.56 -5.43
N LEU A 149 -4.66 -19.33 -5.92
CA LEU A 149 -5.01 -18.08 -5.23
C LEU A 149 -6.05 -17.32 -6.04
N THR A 150 -6.86 -16.50 -5.35
CA THR A 150 -7.81 -15.61 -6.01
C THR A 150 -7.34 -14.17 -5.97
N CYS A 151 -7.74 -13.41 -6.97
CA CYS A 151 -7.53 -11.97 -7.00
C CYS A 151 -8.78 -11.26 -7.52
N SER A 152 -8.93 -10.00 -7.14
CA SER A 152 -9.96 -9.11 -7.66
C SER A 152 -9.36 -8.17 -8.69
N ALA A 153 -10.11 -7.88 -9.75
CA ALA A 153 -9.67 -7.06 -10.86
C ALA A 153 -10.59 -5.86 -11.08
N GLY A 154 -9.99 -4.71 -11.36
CA GLY A 154 -10.68 -3.53 -11.83
C GLY A 154 -10.18 -3.13 -13.21
N VAL A 155 -11.09 -2.93 -14.16
CA VAL A 155 -10.77 -2.56 -15.54
C VAL A 155 -11.34 -1.19 -15.84
N SER A 156 -10.50 -0.27 -16.30
CA SER A 156 -10.92 1.06 -16.73
C SER A 156 -9.89 1.69 -17.68
N TYR A 157 -10.06 2.95 -18.01
CA TYR A 157 -9.16 3.71 -18.89
C TYR A 157 -8.02 4.42 -18.14
N ASN A 158 -8.03 4.43 -16.81
CA ASN A 158 -6.96 4.99 -15.98
C ASN A 158 -6.75 4.24 -14.67
N LYS A 159 -5.59 4.46 -14.03
CA LYS A 159 -5.20 3.78 -12.79
C LYS A 159 -6.14 4.06 -11.61
N PHE A 160 -6.60 5.31 -11.48
CA PHE A 160 -7.42 5.73 -10.35
C PHE A 160 -8.75 4.96 -10.31
N ILE A 161 -9.46 4.92 -11.43
CA ILE A 161 -10.75 4.23 -11.51
C ILE A 161 -10.56 2.71 -11.47
N ALA A 162 -9.53 2.17 -12.14
CA ALA A 162 -9.22 0.75 -12.10
C ALA A 162 -8.96 0.26 -10.66
N LYS A 163 -8.25 1.06 -9.82
CA LYS A 163 -8.05 0.73 -8.40
C LYS A 163 -9.36 0.72 -7.62
N LEU A 164 -10.19 1.73 -7.79
CA LEU A 164 -11.51 1.78 -7.13
C LEU A 164 -12.39 0.61 -7.54
N ALA A 165 -12.38 0.26 -8.83
CA ALA A 165 -13.14 -0.84 -9.39
C ALA A 165 -12.71 -2.19 -8.81
N SER A 166 -11.40 -2.43 -8.62
CA SER A 166 -10.91 -3.70 -8.05
C SER A 166 -11.36 -3.95 -6.62
N ASP A 167 -11.70 -2.89 -5.87
CA ASP A 167 -12.18 -3.00 -4.50
C ASP A 167 -13.71 -3.18 -4.40
N PHE A 168 -14.44 -3.05 -5.54
CA PHE A 168 -15.90 -2.96 -5.51
C PHE A 168 -16.60 -4.31 -5.32
N GLN A 169 -16.05 -5.38 -5.88
CA GLN A 169 -16.63 -6.74 -5.84
C GLN A 169 -15.63 -7.77 -5.29
N LYS A 170 -15.00 -7.51 -4.15
CA LYS A 170 -14.13 -8.48 -3.49
C LYS A 170 -14.94 -9.52 -2.70
N PRO A 171 -14.50 -10.80 -2.62
CA PRO A 171 -13.34 -11.41 -3.29
C PRO A 171 -13.63 -11.94 -4.69
N ALA A 172 -12.56 -12.22 -5.45
CA ALA A 172 -12.55 -12.85 -6.77
C ALA A 172 -13.42 -12.13 -7.82
N GLY A 173 -13.69 -10.86 -7.58
CA GLY A 173 -14.56 -10.05 -8.43
C GLY A 173 -13.82 -9.45 -9.62
N LEU A 174 -14.61 -9.03 -10.60
CA LEU A 174 -14.17 -8.26 -11.75
C LEU A 174 -15.15 -7.13 -11.99
N THR A 175 -14.70 -5.89 -11.79
CA THR A 175 -15.51 -4.70 -12.02
C THR A 175 -14.93 -3.90 -13.18
N VAL A 176 -15.80 -3.54 -14.12
CA VAL A 176 -15.45 -2.73 -15.29
C VAL A 176 -16.13 -1.37 -15.13
N VAL A 177 -15.39 -0.30 -15.36
CA VAL A 177 -15.93 1.06 -15.39
C VAL A 177 -15.49 1.71 -16.71
N LEU A 178 -16.45 1.91 -17.60
CA LEU A 178 -16.23 2.55 -18.89
C LEU A 178 -16.13 4.09 -18.74
N PRO A 179 -15.53 4.80 -19.71
CA PRO A 179 -15.39 6.26 -19.64
C PRO A 179 -16.72 6.99 -19.40
N GLU A 180 -17.78 6.55 -20.09
CA GLU A 180 -19.13 7.11 -19.97
C GLU A 180 -19.80 6.84 -18.62
N GLU A 181 -19.39 5.77 -17.91
CA GLU A 181 -19.93 5.37 -16.61
C GLU A 181 -19.15 5.98 -15.45
N ALA A 182 -17.92 6.44 -15.71
CA ALA A 182 -16.94 6.82 -14.70
C ALA A 182 -17.48 7.89 -13.73
N GLN A 183 -18.17 8.91 -14.25
CA GLN A 183 -18.67 9.99 -13.42
C GLN A 183 -19.80 9.52 -12.50
N GLU A 184 -20.75 8.71 -13.00
CA GLU A 184 -21.84 8.15 -12.19
C GLU A 184 -21.31 7.14 -11.15
N PHE A 185 -20.29 6.37 -11.49
CA PHE A 185 -19.59 5.49 -10.55
C PHE A 185 -18.97 6.31 -9.41
N LEU A 186 -18.22 7.38 -9.73
CA LEU A 186 -17.52 8.20 -8.75
C LEU A 186 -18.48 9.02 -7.86
N LYS A 187 -19.56 9.54 -8.40
CA LYS A 187 -20.58 10.31 -7.63
C LYS A 187 -21.12 9.53 -6.44
N LYS A 188 -21.35 8.24 -6.61
CA LYS A 188 -21.95 7.36 -5.59
C LYS A 188 -20.96 6.93 -4.51
N LEU A 189 -19.66 7.08 -4.73
CA LEU A 189 -18.64 6.61 -3.78
C LEU A 189 -18.50 7.58 -2.61
N PRO A 190 -18.45 7.07 -1.37
CA PRO A 190 -18.00 7.86 -0.22
C PRO A 190 -16.60 8.42 -0.46
N ILE A 191 -16.34 9.66 -0.05
CA ILE A 191 -15.06 10.31 -0.26
C ILE A 191 -13.90 9.55 0.42
N ALA A 192 -14.17 8.88 1.52
CA ALA A 192 -13.24 8.01 2.23
C ALA A 192 -12.75 6.80 1.39
N LYS A 193 -13.48 6.44 0.33
CA LYS A 193 -13.11 5.37 -0.61
C LYS A 193 -12.26 5.86 -1.78
N PHE A 194 -12.11 7.16 -1.96
CA PHE A 194 -11.26 7.70 -3.01
C PHE A 194 -9.80 7.36 -2.74
N HIS A 195 -9.18 6.65 -3.68
CA HIS A 195 -7.78 6.26 -3.55
C HIS A 195 -6.87 7.48 -3.39
N GLY A 196 -6.08 7.51 -2.30
CA GLY A 196 -5.22 8.61 -1.91
C GLY A 196 -5.86 9.61 -0.94
N VAL A 197 -7.12 9.43 -0.54
CA VAL A 197 -7.76 10.21 0.51
C VAL A 197 -7.59 9.48 1.85
N GLY A 198 -6.61 9.89 2.66
CA GLY A 198 -6.37 9.32 3.99
C GLY A 198 -7.28 9.94 5.07
N LYS A 199 -7.29 9.35 6.28
CA LYS A 199 -8.18 9.77 7.40
C LYS A 199 -8.19 11.28 7.64
N LYS A 200 -7.03 11.92 7.78
CA LYS A 200 -6.94 13.38 7.98
C LYS A 200 -7.51 14.20 6.82
N SER A 201 -7.41 13.69 5.58
CA SER A 201 -8.00 14.36 4.43
C SER A 201 -9.51 14.17 4.40
N VAL A 202 -10.02 13.00 4.83
CA VAL A 202 -11.46 12.73 5.00
C VAL A 202 -12.05 13.73 6.00
N GLU A 203 -11.47 13.87 7.19
CA GLU A 203 -11.90 14.82 8.22
C GLU A 203 -12.02 16.24 7.64
N ARG A 204 -10.96 16.73 6.99
CA ARG A 204 -10.93 18.05 6.37
C ARG A 204 -11.94 18.22 5.22
N LEU A 205 -12.28 17.17 4.49
CA LEU A 205 -13.30 17.19 3.46
C LEU A 205 -14.70 17.19 4.07
N HIS A 206 -14.92 16.43 5.16
CA HIS A 206 -16.17 16.45 5.93
C HIS A 206 -16.41 17.84 6.56
N ASP A 207 -15.39 18.55 7.03
CA ASP A 207 -15.48 19.95 7.51
C ASP A 207 -15.94 20.93 6.42
N MET A 208 -15.93 20.51 5.16
CA MET A 208 -16.42 21.25 3.99
C MET A 208 -17.73 20.66 3.42
N ASP A 209 -18.43 19.81 4.17
CA ASP A 209 -19.63 19.09 3.75
C ASP A 209 -19.44 18.22 2.50
N ILE A 210 -18.21 17.69 2.29
CA ILE A 210 -17.88 16.81 1.19
C ILE A 210 -17.81 15.37 1.70
N TYR A 211 -18.89 14.60 1.52
CA TYR A 211 -19.01 13.21 1.97
C TYR A 211 -18.90 12.21 0.82
N THR A 212 -19.22 12.63 -0.40
CA THR A 212 -19.29 11.79 -1.59
C THR A 212 -18.56 12.42 -2.77
N GLY A 213 -18.33 11.62 -3.83
CA GLY A 213 -17.86 12.16 -5.10
C GLY A 213 -18.80 13.18 -5.72
N ALA A 214 -20.12 13.05 -5.50
CA ALA A 214 -21.09 14.04 -5.96
C ALA A 214 -20.91 15.40 -5.28
N ASP A 215 -20.59 15.41 -3.98
CA ASP A 215 -20.33 16.66 -3.26
C ASP A 215 -19.01 17.29 -3.73
N LEU A 216 -17.98 16.47 -3.93
CA LEU A 216 -16.68 16.93 -4.43
C LEU A 216 -16.78 17.60 -5.82
N LEU A 217 -17.70 17.14 -6.69
CA LEU A 217 -17.91 17.72 -8.01
C LEU A 217 -18.47 19.16 -7.96
N LYS A 218 -19.15 19.53 -6.88
CA LYS A 218 -19.75 20.89 -6.72
C LYS A 218 -18.69 21.93 -6.35
N ILE A 219 -17.53 21.49 -5.87
CA ILE A 219 -16.48 22.40 -5.37
C ILE A 219 -15.62 22.89 -6.54
N SER A 220 -15.27 24.18 -6.51
CA SER A 220 -14.42 24.78 -7.54
C SER A 220 -12.97 24.29 -7.42
N GLU A 221 -12.24 24.28 -8.54
CA GLU A 221 -10.82 23.93 -8.57
C GLU A 221 -10.02 24.85 -7.64
N ILE A 222 -10.29 26.16 -7.67
CA ILE A 222 -9.60 27.16 -6.85
C ILE A 222 -9.78 26.84 -5.37
N THR A 223 -11.02 26.59 -4.93
CA THR A 223 -11.31 26.25 -3.52
C THR A 223 -10.55 25.00 -3.07
N LEU A 224 -10.48 23.97 -3.90
CA LEU A 224 -9.74 22.76 -3.57
C LEU A 224 -8.22 22.99 -3.52
N ILE A 225 -7.67 23.81 -4.43
CA ILE A 225 -6.25 24.15 -4.43
C ILE A 225 -5.92 24.98 -3.19
N ASP A 226 -6.70 25.97 -2.84
CA ASP A 226 -6.49 26.83 -1.66
C ASP A 226 -6.48 26.02 -0.36
N ARG A 227 -7.36 25.01 -0.25
CA ARG A 227 -7.48 24.19 0.95
C ARG A 227 -6.48 23.03 1.01
N PHE A 228 -6.12 22.45 -0.12
CA PHE A 228 -5.35 21.19 -0.19
C PHE A 228 -4.09 21.28 -1.06
N GLY A 229 -3.79 22.42 -1.68
CA GLY A 229 -2.66 22.59 -2.56
C GLY A 229 -2.69 21.63 -3.76
N ARG A 230 -1.56 21.04 -4.07
CA ARG A 230 -1.44 20.04 -5.16
C ARG A 230 -2.42 18.88 -5.05
N PHE A 231 -2.73 18.44 -3.83
CA PHE A 231 -3.71 17.39 -3.61
C PHE A 231 -5.12 17.82 -4.03
N GLY A 232 -5.49 19.08 -3.79
CA GLY A 232 -6.76 19.67 -4.25
C GLY A 232 -6.88 19.70 -5.77
N PHE A 233 -5.79 20.07 -6.46
CA PHE A 233 -5.70 19.99 -7.92
C PHE A 233 -5.96 18.57 -8.43
N ASP A 234 -5.36 17.56 -7.79
CA ASP A 234 -5.56 16.16 -8.15
C ASP A 234 -6.97 15.66 -7.82
N LEU A 235 -7.54 16.07 -6.68
CA LEU A 235 -8.92 15.74 -6.28
C LEU A 235 -9.95 16.26 -7.26
N PHE A 236 -9.83 17.51 -7.70
CA PHE A 236 -10.73 18.11 -8.67
C PHE A 236 -10.81 17.31 -9.97
N ARG A 237 -9.65 16.84 -10.45
CA ARG A 237 -9.56 16.00 -11.64
C ARG A 237 -10.10 14.60 -11.41
N LYS A 238 -9.73 13.98 -10.31
CA LYS A 238 -10.21 12.65 -9.94
C LYS A 238 -11.74 12.58 -9.83
N ALA A 239 -12.38 13.60 -9.24
CA ALA A 239 -13.84 13.67 -9.18
C ALA A 239 -14.51 13.64 -10.57
N ARG A 240 -13.77 14.11 -11.61
CA ARG A 240 -14.21 14.13 -13.02
C ARG A 240 -13.71 12.92 -13.82
N GLY A 241 -13.17 11.91 -13.14
CA GLY A 241 -12.64 10.71 -13.77
C GLY A 241 -11.29 10.91 -14.50
N ILE A 242 -10.61 12.03 -14.26
CA ILE A 242 -9.38 12.40 -14.96
C ILE A 242 -8.15 11.94 -14.16
N SER A 243 -7.35 11.05 -14.73
CA SER A 243 -6.08 10.61 -14.17
C SER A 243 -5.16 10.09 -15.28
N ASN A 244 -4.32 10.98 -15.82
CA ASN A 244 -3.50 10.65 -17.00
C ASN A 244 -2.13 10.05 -16.65
N SER A 245 -1.88 9.69 -15.37
CA SER A 245 -0.63 9.05 -14.97
C SER A 245 -0.42 7.73 -15.72
N PRO A 246 0.71 7.55 -16.42
CA PRO A 246 1.01 6.28 -17.09
C PRO A 246 1.33 5.17 -16.10
N VAL A 247 1.22 3.93 -16.53
CA VAL A 247 1.76 2.76 -15.83
C VAL A 247 3.29 2.78 -15.96
N LYS A 248 4.00 2.74 -14.83
CA LYS A 248 5.46 2.88 -14.76
C LYS A 248 6.11 1.59 -14.25
N PRO A 249 6.62 0.72 -15.13
CA PRO A 249 7.22 -0.56 -14.71
C PRO A 249 8.42 -0.39 -13.79
N ASN A 250 9.19 0.68 -13.98
CA ASN A 250 10.41 0.92 -13.25
C ASN A 250 10.22 2.02 -12.19
N ARG A 251 10.35 1.63 -10.93
CA ARG A 251 10.35 2.57 -9.80
C ARG A 251 11.76 2.77 -9.27
N VAL A 252 12.23 3.99 -9.26
CA VAL A 252 13.48 4.34 -8.59
C VAL A 252 13.24 4.40 -7.08
N ARG A 253 13.92 3.55 -6.32
CA ARG A 253 13.86 3.58 -4.86
C ARG A 253 14.47 4.88 -4.33
N LYS A 254 13.71 5.65 -3.55
CA LYS A 254 14.10 6.99 -3.06
C LYS A 254 14.73 6.96 -1.67
N SER A 255 14.44 5.93 -0.87
CA SER A 255 14.97 5.77 0.49
C SER A 255 15.18 4.30 0.84
N ILE A 256 16.11 4.06 1.74
CA ILE A 256 16.38 2.76 2.35
C ILE A 256 16.31 2.98 3.85
N GLY A 257 15.54 2.17 4.57
CA GLY A 257 15.36 2.33 6.01
C GLY A 257 15.21 0.99 6.72
N SER A 258 15.48 1.00 8.01
CA SER A 258 15.20 -0.07 8.97
C SER A 258 14.43 0.54 10.13
N GLU A 259 13.32 -0.07 10.51
CA GLU A 259 12.48 0.38 11.63
C GLU A 259 12.07 -0.84 12.46
N ARG A 260 12.17 -0.74 13.78
CA ARG A 260 11.78 -1.81 14.71
C ARG A 260 10.87 -1.27 15.79
N THR A 261 9.91 -2.08 16.18
CA THR A 261 9.10 -1.85 17.39
C THR A 261 9.54 -2.85 18.44
N TYR A 262 9.87 -2.34 19.64
CA TYR A 262 10.45 -3.14 20.70
C TYR A 262 9.37 -3.70 21.64
N GLY A 263 9.57 -4.93 22.07
CA GLY A 263 8.66 -5.59 23.01
C GLY A 263 8.68 -4.97 24.42
N LYS A 264 9.79 -4.34 24.79
CA LYS A 264 9.94 -3.52 26.00
C LYS A 264 10.41 -2.14 25.58
N LEU A 265 10.03 -1.12 26.32
CA LEU A 265 10.55 0.23 26.10
C LEU A 265 12.06 0.24 26.35
N LEU A 266 12.80 0.97 25.55
CA LEU A 266 14.21 1.22 25.74
C LEU A 266 14.32 2.46 26.63
N TYR A 267 14.99 2.34 27.77
CA TYR A 267 15.12 3.42 28.74
C TYR A 267 16.57 3.90 28.89
N SER A 268 17.54 3.04 28.61
CA SER A 268 18.95 3.42 28.70
C SER A 268 19.46 3.93 27.36
N GLU A 269 20.31 4.93 27.43
CA GLU A 269 21.00 5.48 26.26
C GLU A 269 21.81 4.41 25.54
N ASP A 270 22.50 3.56 26.29
CA ASP A 270 23.30 2.46 25.74
C ASP A 270 22.45 1.45 24.96
N ASP A 271 21.26 1.09 25.46
CA ASP A 271 20.34 0.20 24.76
C ASP A 271 19.84 0.83 23.46
N ILE A 272 19.50 2.12 23.50
CA ILE A 272 19.03 2.87 22.32
C ILE A 272 20.15 2.95 21.28
N LYS A 273 21.37 3.28 21.68
CA LYS A 273 22.55 3.35 20.79
C LYS A 273 22.87 1.99 20.20
N ALA A 274 22.80 0.92 21.00
CA ALA A 274 22.99 -0.43 20.49
C ALA A 274 21.94 -0.83 19.41
N GLU A 275 20.70 -0.41 19.58
CA GLU A 275 19.64 -0.65 18.58
C GLU A 275 19.79 0.25 17.33
N LEU A 276 20.28 1.48 17.49
CA LEU A 276 20.63 2.36 16.36
C LEU A 276 21.74 1.72 15.51
N THR A 277 22.79 1.19 16.13
CA THR A 277 23.88 0.47 15.45
C THR A 277 23.36 -0.72 14.65
N LYS A 278 22.44 -1.53 15.22
CA LYS A 278 21.81 -2.64 14.48
C LYS A 278 21.02 -2.16 13.27
N ASN A 279 20.26 -1.07 13.43
CA ASN A 279 19.51 -0.47 12.33
C ASN A 279 20.44 0.12 11.25
N ALA A 280 21.51 0.81 11.65
CA ALA A 280 22.54 1.36 10.75
C ALA A 280 23.18 0.26 9.91
N LYS A 281 23.54 -0.87 10.53
CA LYS A 281 24.08 -2.04 9.84
C LYS A 281 23.11 -2.57 8.77
N GLN A 282 21.85 -2.75 9.13
CA GLN A 282 20.82 -3.24 8.20
C GLN A 282 20.57 -2.29 7.03
N VAL A 283 20.65 -0.97 7.29
CA VAL A 283 20.53 0.07 6.25
C VAL A 283 21.74 0.01 5.31
N ALA A 284 22.97 -0.07 5.84
CA ALA A 284 24.19 -0.19 5.06
C ALA A 284 24.18 -1.42 4.16
N GLU A 285 23.89 -2.61 4.70
CA GLU A 285 23.78 -3.86 3.96
C GLU A 285 22.72 -3.77 2.85
N SER A 286 21.57 -3.18 3.16
CA SER A 286 20.47 -2.98 2.18
C SER A 286 20.85 -1.99 1.07
N ALA A 287 21.63 -0.96 1.40
CA ALA A 287 22.13 0.03 0.44
C ALA A 287 23.16 -0.58 -0.49
N GLN A 288 24.10 -1.35 0.05
CA GLN A 288 25.12 -2.09 -0.70
C GLN A 288 24.46 -3.10 -1.66
N LYS A 289 23.53 -3.93 -1.15
CA LYS A 289 22.77 -4.89 -1.97
C LYS A 289 21.99 -4.21 -3.10
N ALA A 290 21.42 -3.03 -2.82
CA ALA A 290 20.70 -2.25 -3.82
C ALA A 290 21.62 -1.43 -4.74
N LYS A 291 22.95 -1.41 -4.51
CA LYS A 291 23.93 -0.56 -5.19
C LYS A 291 23.51 0.90 -5.19
N LYS A 292 23.08 1.41 -4.02
CA LYS A 292 22.61 2.78 -3.83
C LYS A 292 23.39 3.45 -2.72
N VAL A 293 23.59 4.75 -2.90
CA VAL A 293 24.20 5.64 -1.90
C VAL A 293 23.22 6.76 -1.53
N GLY A 294 23.31 7.27 -0.31
CA GLY A 294 22.47 8.36 0.18
C GLY A 294 23.29 9.47 0.84
N ARG A 295 22.76 10.70 0.79
CA ARG A 295 23.37 11.87 1.46
C ARG A 295 22.65 12.28 2.73
N ILE A 296 21.42 11.80 2.93
CA ILE A 296 20.59 12.23 4.06
C ILE A 296 20.40 11.03 4.97
N ILE A 297 20.87 11.14 6.22
CA ILE A 297 20.63 10.18 7.29
C ILE A 297 19.51 10.74 8.15
N VAL A 298 18.54 9.89 8.47
CA VAL A 298 17.34 10.27 9.22
C VAL A 298 17.14 9.28 10.37
N ILE A 299 16.98 9.80 11.57
CA ILE A 299 16.49 9.04 12.73
C ILE A 299 15.04 9.40 12.98
N LYS A 300 14.24 8.38 13.25
CA LYS A 300 12.86 8.50 13.69
C LYS A 300 12.70 7.76 15.01
N VAL A 301 12.34 8.49 16.05
CA VAL A 301 12.03 7.94 17.38
C VAL A 301 10.52 8.01 17.58
N ARG A 302 9.94 6.90 18.02
CA ARG A 302 8.53 6.84 18.40
C ARG A 302 8.42 6.48 19.88
N TYR A 303 7.75 7.33 20.63
CA TYR A 303 7.52 7.16 22.06
C TYR A 303 6.33 6.23 22.34
N SER A 304 6.13 5.88 23.62
CA SER A 304 5.06 4.98 24.07
C SER A 304 3.65 5.52 23.84
N ASP A 305 3.49 6.84 23.80
CA ASP A 305 2.26 7.55 23.46
C ASP A 305 2.00 7.69 21.96
N PHE A 306 2.85 7.05 21.11
CA PHE A 306 2.88 7.14 19.66
C PHE A 306 3.28 8.51 19.09
N SER A 307 3.65 9.48 19.90
CA SER A 307 4.31 10.68 19.40
C SER A 307 5.59 10.31 18.67
N THR A 308 5.95 11.09 17.67
CA THR A 308 7.09 10.74 16.79
C THR A 308 7.96 11.97 16.59
N LEU A 309 9.25 11.80 16.86
CA LEU A 309 10.29 12.78 16.57
C LEU A 309 11.13 12.30 15.40
N THR A 310 11.40 13.18 14.44
CA THR A 310 12.25 12.88 13.29
C THR A 310 13.31 13.95 13.14
N LYS A 311 14.57 13.55 13.13
CA LYS A 311 15.71 14.45 12.92
C LYS A 311 16.59 13.90 11.80
N ARG A 312 17.21 14.79 11.02
CA ARG A 312 18.03 14.42 9.87
C ARG A 312 19.33 15.22 9.81
N MET A 313 20.33 14.60 9.19
CA MET A 313 21.59 15.26 8.84
C MET A 313 21.89 15.02 7.36
N THR A 314 22.33 16.06 6.68
CA THR A 314 22.75 15.99 5.27
C THR A 314 24.28 15.98 5.22
N LEU A 315 24.83 14.96 4.57
CA LEU A 315 26.28 14.79 4.41
C LEU A 315 26.79 15.54 3.16
N ASP A 316 28.05 15.92 3.16
CA ASP A 316 28.72 16.51 1.99
C ASP A 316 28.85 15.49 0.86
N LYS A 317 29.14 14.24 1.19
CA LYS A 317 29.28 13.12 0.24
C LYS A 317 28.27 12.02 0.50
N SER A 318 27.80 11.41 -0.58
CA SER A 318 26.91 10.24 -0.49
C SER A 318 27.70 9.02 0.04
N THR A 319 27.02 8.21 0.86
CA THR A 319 27.61 7.02 1.48
C THR A 319 26.66 5.82 1.44
N GLN A 320 27.21 4.63 1.57
CA GLN A 320 26.56 3.37 1.94
C GLN A 320 27.42 2.64 2.99
N ASP A 321 28.43 3.33 3.52
CA ASP A 321 29.35 2.80 4.48
C ASP A 321 28.71 2.74 5.87
N PHE A 322 28.89 1.57 6.53
CA PHE A 322 28.31 1.32 7.83
C PHE A 322 28.84 2.29 8.90
N ASP A 323 30.17 2.43 9.00
CA ASP A 323 30.78 3.23 10.08
C ASP A 323 30.33 4.70 10.00
N THR A 324 30.20 5.22 8.78
CA THR A 324 29.70 6.58 8.55
C THR A 324 28.22 6.70 8.96
N ILE A 325 27.37 5.74 8.53
CA ILE A 325 25.93 5.77 8.86
C ILE A 325 25.74 5.64 10.35
N ASP A 326 26.44 4.73 11.01
CA ASP A 326 26.36 4.49 12.45
C ASP A 326 26.80 5.73 13.24
N ARG A 327 28.00 6.24 13.01
CA ARG A 327 28.52 7.44 13.68
C ARG A 327 27.59 8.65 13.54
N ILE A 328 27.05 8.90 12.33
CA ILE A 328 26.13 10.02 12.10
C ILE A 328 24.77 9.76 12.79
N SER A 329 24.31 8.52 12.83
CA SER A 329 23.08 8.16 13.55
C SER A 329 23.20 8.46 15.04
N HIS A 330 24.33 8.09 15.67
CA HIS A 330 24.60 8.43 17.06
C HIS A 330 24.69 9.95 17.27
N SER A 331 25.40 10.67 16.42
CA SER A 331 25.49 12.14 16.50
C SER A 331 24.12 12.83 16.38
N ILE A 332 23.21 12.32 15.55
CA ILE A 332 21.84 12.86 15.46
C ILE A 332 21.06 12.55 16.75
N PHE A 333 21.26 11.36 17.34
CA PHE A 333 20.60 10.96 18.58
C PHE A 333 21.06 11.84 19.76
N ASP A 334 22.37 12.02 19.94
CA ASP A 334 22.93 12.88 21.00
C ASP A 334 22.34 14.30 20.97
N GLN A 335 22.18 14.86 19.77
CA GLN A 335 21.51 16.17 19.60
C GLN A 335 19.99 16.16 19.89
N LEU A 336 19.34 15.02 20.06
CA LEU A 336 17.92 14.94 20.46
C LEU A 336 17.75 15.12 21.96
N GLU A 337 18.76 14.73 22.75
CA GLU A 337 18.72 14.81 24.23
C GLU A 337 19.10 16.19 24.74
N GLU A 338 19.78 17.01 23.93
CA GLU A 338 20.15 18.38 24.29
C GLU A 338 19.02 19.41 24.14
N ASN A 339 17.82 19.02 23.68
CA ASN A 339 16.65 19.88 23.48
C ASN A 339 15.43 19.33 24.20
#